data_56f99281ab0f57b76d6c994c3934a293
#
_entry.id   56f99281ab0f57b76d6c994c3934a293
#
_cell.length_a   1.000
_cell.length_b   1.000
_cell.length_c   1.000
_cell.angle_alpha   90.00
_cell.angle_beta   90.00
_cell.angle_gamma   90.00
#
_symmetry.space_group_name_H-M   'P 1'
#
loop_
_entity.id
_entity.type
_entity.pdbx_description
1 polymer ?
#
loop_
_entity_poly.entity_id
_entity_poly.type
_entity_poly.pdbx_seq_one_letter_code
_entity_poly.pdbx_strand_id
1 'polypeptide(L)'
;MKKFLVNSLTVFALAFVTLFGSLGATAEATATKNDDLIIINKHYNKLIYYHNGYVEMIEPVATGKSWEKTPVGHFKIVNKIKNRPYYTGHIPGGDPRNPLGKRWLGLNANGTKGDTYAIHGNANESSIGKYVSQGCVRMHNASIEKLYDKVQVGTPVAITNSPKSFQELTKIYGYKFKGYNTK
;
A
#
# COMPACT_ATOMS: atom_id res chain seq x y z
N MET A 1 68.38 -20.06 -65.57
CA MET A 1 68.40 -20.61 -64.23
C MET A 1 66.98 -20.77 -63.73
N LYS A 2 66.49 -21.97 -63.64
CA LYS A 2 65.11 -22.36 -63.46
C LYS A 2 64.74 -22.34 -61.97
N LYS A 3 63.67 -21.68 -61.60
CA LYS A 3 63.09 -21.84 -60.23
C LYS A 3 61.74 -22.56 -60.35
N PHE A 4 61.65 -23.67 -59.67
CA PHE A 4 60.45 -24.47 -59.55
C PHE A 4 59.48 -23.84 -58.59
N LEU A 5 58.22 -23.72 -59.06
CA LEU A 5 57.06 -23.39 -58.22
C LEU A 5 56.61 -24.73 -57.55
N VAL A 6 56.42 -24.69 -56.24
CA VAL A 6 55.71 -25.74 -55.55
C VAL A 6 54.37 -25.13 -55.07
N ASN A 7 53.30 -25.64 -55.65
CA ASN A 7 51.93 -25.35 -55.21
C ASN A 7 51.64 -26.14 -53.92
N SER A 8 51.40 -25.48 -52.87
CA SER A 8 50.82 -26.06 -51.69
C SER A 8 49.33 -25.74 -51.61
N LEU A 9 48.54 -26.78 -51.79
CA LEU A 9 47.07 -26.72 -51.72
C LEU A 9 46.68 -26.87 -50.25
N THR A 10 46.41 -25.79 -49.58
CA THR A 10 45.86 -25.81 -48.20
C THR A 10 44.35 -25.90 -48.26
N VAL A 11 43.86 -27.08 -47.89
CA VAL A 11 42.41 -27.31 -47.69
C VAL A 11 41.98 -26.59 -46.40
N PHE A 12 41.15 -25.58 -46.54
CA PHE A 12 40.48 -24.94 -45.42
C PHE A 12 39.25 -25.78 -45.04
N ALA A 13 39.35 -26.53 -43.96
CA ALA A 13 38.20 -27.15 -43.33
C ALA A 13 37.43 -26.08 -42.57
N LEU A 14 36.26 -25.70 -43.09
CA LEU A 14 35.31 -24.81 -42.42
C LEU A 14 34.64 -25.59 -41.27
N ALA A 15 35.12 -25.40 -40.05
CA ALA A 15 34.42 -25.87 -38.86
C ALA A 15 33.21 -24.94 -38.58
N PHE A 16 32.01 -25.45 -38.89
CA PHE A 16 30.76 -24.80 -38.49
C PHE A 16 30.57 -24.99 -37.00
N VAL A 17 30.97 -24.01 -36.21
CA VAL A 17 30.62 -23.94 -34.79
C VAL A 17 29.18 -23.45 -34.71
N THR A 18 28.23 -24.35 -34.54
CA THR A 18 26.86 -24.04 -34.16
C THR A 18 26.84 -23.56 -32.72
N LEU A 19 26.83 -22.22 -32.58
CA LEU A 19 26.61 -21.56 -31.28
C LEU A 19 25.14 -21.73 -30.93
N PHE A 20 24.81 -22.80 -30.18
CA PHE A 20 23.51 -22.87 -29.51
C PHE A 20 23.50 -21.81 -28.40
N GLY A 21 23.05 -20.62 -28.77
CA GLY A 21 22.66 -19.63 -27.81
C GLY A 21 21.45 -20.12 -27.02
N SER A 22 21.71 -20.62 -25.80
CA SER A 22 20.64 -20.80 -24.82
C SER A 22 20.02 -19.42 -24.56
N LEU A 23 18.85 -19.17 -25.14
CA LEU A 23 17.97 -18.12 -24.64
C LEU A 23 17.60 -18.53 -23.21
N GLY A 24 18.39 -18.06 -22.25
CA GLY A 24 17.96 -18.01 -20.86
C GLY A 24 16.77 -17.08 -20.80
N ALA A 25 15.56 -17.65 -20.87
CA ALA A 25 14.38 -16.94 -20.44
C ALA A 25 14.61 -16.60 -18.97
N THR A 26 15.06 -15.37 -18.71
CA THR A 26 14.92 -14.77 -17.40
C THR A 26 13.43 -14.70 -17.15
N ALA A 27 12.91 -15.68 -16.42
CA ALA A 27 11.61 -15.54 -15.78
C ALA A 27 11.77 -14.32 -14.87
N GLU A 28 11.39 -13.14 -15.36
CA GLU A 28 11.02 -12.05 -14.49
C GLU A 28 9.96 -12.64 -13.56
N ALA A 29 10.38 -12.89 -12.32
CA ALA A 29 9.43 -13.13 -11.26
C ALA A 29 8.55 -11.88 -11.25
N THR A 30 7.40 -11.97 -11.91
CA THR A 30 6.30 -11.05 -11.70
C THR A 30 5.96 -11.22 -10.23
N ALA A 31 6.63 -10.42 -9.39
CA ALA A 31 6.15 -10.18 -8.05
C ALA A 31 4.68 -9.83 -8.26
N THR A 32 3.79 -10.72 -7.85
CA THR A 32 2.36 -10.48 -7.87
C THR A 32 2.20 -9.20 -7.07
N LYS A 33 1.98 -8.09 -7.80
CA LYS A 33 1.73 -6.78 -7.20
C LYS A 33 0.62 -7.05 -6.22
N ASN A 34 0.94 -6.97 -4.93
CA ASN A 34 -0.07 -7.16 -3.90
C ASN A 34 -1.17 -6.15 -4.22
N ASP A 35 -2.31 -6.65 -4.70
CA ASP A 35 -3.39 -5.83 -5.25
C ASP A 35 -4.24 -5.25 -4.12
N ASP A 36 -3.54 -4.83 -3.05
CA ASP A 36 -4.09 -4.19 -1.88
C ASP A 36 -4.15 -2.67 -2.06
N LEU A 37 -5.23 -2.08 -1.63
CA LEU A 37 -5.39 -0.64 -1.57
C LEU A 37 -6.31 -0.24 -0.41
N ILE A 38 -5.91 0.76 0.35
CA ILE A 38 -6.81 1.46 1.26
C ILE A 38 -7.23 2.76 0.59
N ILE A 39 -8.54 3.03 0.50
CA ILE A 39 -9.05 4.33 0.10
C ILE A 39 -9.78 4.96 1.28
N ILE A 40 -9.35 6.17 1.67
CA ILE A 40 -10.00 6.99 2.68
C ILE A 40 -10.65 8.17 1.98
N ASN A 41 -11.97 8.21 2.00
CA ASN A 41 -12.71 9.33 1.41
C ASN A 41 -13.24 10.24 2.52
N LYS A 42 -12.62 11.40 2.67
CA LYS A 42 -12.97 12.42 3.67
C LYS A 42 -14.38 12.99 3.43
N HIS A 43 -14.84 13.03 2.18
CA HIS A 43 -16.16 13.54 1.84
C HIS A 43 -17.28 12.79 2.57
N TYR A 44 -17.11 11.49 2.76
CA TYR A 44 -18.07 10.63 3.45
C TYR A 44 -17.60 10.15 4.82
N ASN A 45 -16.38 10.49 5.25
CA ASN A 45 -15.73 9.91 6.42
C ASN A 45 -15.80 8.38 6.41
N LYS A 46 -15.40 7.78 5.27
CA LYS A 46 -15.37 6.32 5.10
C LYS A 46 -14.01 5.85 4.59
N LEU A 47 -13.63 4.66 5.02
CA LEU A 47 -12.48 3.91 4.55
C LEU A 47 -12.96 2.62 3.90
N ILE A 48 -12.36 2.24 2.77
CA ILE A 48 -12.42 0.88 2.26
C ILE A 48 -11.05 0.23 2.28
N TYR A 49 -11.04 -1.09 2.50
CA TYR A 49 -9.93 -1.94 2.17
C TYR A 49 -10.29 -2.80 0.96
N TYR A 50 -9.45 -2.71 -0.06
CA TYR A 50 -9.57 -3.41 -1.32
C TYR A 50 -8.44 -4.45 -1.43
N HIS A 51 -8.78 -5.68 -1.82
CA HIS A 51 -7.86 -6.79 -1.97
C HIS A 51 -8.23 -7.65 -3.19
N ASN A 52 -7.27 -7.90 -4.09
CA ASN A 52 -7.42 -8.79 -5.24
C ASN A 52 -8.65 -8.54 -6.13
N GLY A 53 -9.09 -7.31 -6.23
CA GLY A 53 -10.24 -6.94 -7.04
C GLY A 53 -11.53 -6.71 -6.25
N TYR A 54 -11.56 -7.03 -4.98
CA TYR A 54 -12.75 -6.94 -4.15
C TYR A 54 -12.61 -5.90 -3.04
N VAL A 55 -13.68 -5.18 -2.74
CA VAL A 55 -13.79 -4.40 -1.52
C VAL A 55 -14.17 -5.36 -0.39
N GLU A 56 -13.27 -5.54 0.57
CA GLU A 56 -13.43 -6.46 1.70
C GLU A 56 -13.87 -5.79 3.00
N MET A 57 -13.64 -4.48 3.12
CA MET A 57 -14.08 -3.71 4.28
C MET A 57 -14.60 -2.35 3.82
N ILE A 58 -15.70 -1.90 4.43
CA ILE A 58 -16.22 -0.53 4.33
C ILE A 58 -16.51 -0.08 5.75
N GLU A 59 -15.74 0.91 6.24
CA GLU A 59 -15.81 1.32 7.63
C GLU A 59 -15.98 2.84 7.74
N PRO A 60 -16.81 3.33 8.66
CA PRO A 60 -16.81 4.74 9.02
C PRO A 60 -15.51 5.08 9.73
N VAL A 61 -15.02 6.30 9.50
CA VAL A 61 -13.78 6.80 10.13
C VAL A 61 -13.97 8.21 10.63
N ALA A 62 -13.14 8.65 11.58
CA ALA A 62 -13.02 10.07 11.88
C ALA A 62 -11.78 10.62 11.18
N THR A 63 -11.91 11.83 10.59
CA THR A 63 -10.82 12.55 9.94
C THR A 63 -10.59 13.92 10.58
N GLY A 64 -9.69 14.71 10.01
CA GLY A 64 -9.28 16.01 10.53
C GLY A 64 -10.43 16.99 10.75
N LYS A 65 -10.37 17.73 11.84
CA LYS A 65 -11.38 18.74 12.23
C LYS A 65 -11.50 19.91 11.25
N SER A 66 -10.53 20.08 10.36
CA SER A 66 -10.61 20.96 9.20
C SER A 66 -10.12 20.19 7.97
N TRP A 67 -10.47 20.71 6.79
CA TRP A 67 -10.25 19.98 5.54
C TRP A 67 -8.77 19.70 5.25
N GLU A 68 -7.85 20.55 5.69
CA GLU A 68 -6.39 20.41 5.48
C GLU A 68 -5.71 19.48 6.49
N LYS A 69 -6.34 19.18 7.63
CA LYS A 69 -5.70 18.40 8.71
C LYS A 69 -5.37 16.97 8.32
N THR A 70 -6.27 16.27 7.64
CA THR A 70 -5.95 14.97 7.05
C THR A 70 -5.51 15.19 5.61
N PRO A 71 -4.22 14.98 5.27
CA PRO A 71 -3.70 15.27 3.95
C PRO A 71 -4.35 14.40 2.88
N VAL A 72 -4.63 15.00 1.72
CA VAL A 72 -5.07 14.29 0.52
C VAL A 72 -3.84 13.90 -0.30
N GLY A 73 -3.84 12.70 -0.86
CA GLY A 73 -2.73 12.22 -1.68
C GLY A 73 -2.59 10.70 -1.69
N HIS A 74 -1.47 10.25 -2.23
CA HIS A 74 -1.08 8.84 -2.30
C HIS A 74 0.06 8.57 -1.33
N PHE A 75 -0.19 7.67 -0.41
CA PHE A 75 0.71 7.33 0.68
C PHE A 75 0.91 5.82 0.75
N LYS A 76 1.73 5.38 1.70
CA LYS A 76 1.93 3.96 2.04
C LYS A 76 1.94 3.79 3.55
N ILE A 77 1.54 2.61 4.00
CA ILE A 77 1.83 2.16 5.35
C ILE A 77 3.35 1.96 5.45
N VAL A 78 4.02 2.65 6.37
CA VAL A 78 5.47 2.55 6.56
C VAL A 78 5.87 1.90 7.87
N ASN A 79 4.93 1.80 8.82
CA ASN A 79 5.11 1.00 10.03
C ASN A 79 3.76 0.48 10.56
N LYS A 80 3.83 -0.58 11.36
CA LYS A 80 2.69 -1.20 12.05
C LYS A 80 3.07 -1.40 13.51
N ILE A 81 2.33 -0.78 14.44
CA ILE A 81 2.64 -0.83 15.86
C ILE A 81 1.41 -1.30 16.65
N LYS A 82 1.59 -2.31 17.48
CA LYS A 82 0.61 -2.73 18.50
C LYS A 82 0.84 -1.93 19.76
N ASN A 83 -0.21 -1.47 20.39
CA ASN A 83 -0.18 -0.79 21.69
C ASN A 83 0.83 0.38 21.72
N ARG A 84 0.78 1.27 20.71
CA ARG A 84 1.65 2.45 20.67
C ARG A 84 1.33 3.36 21.85
N PRO A 85 2.30 3.76 22.70
CA PRO A 85 2.07 4.76 23.73
C PRO A 85 1.66 6.11 23.12
N TYR A 86 0.80 6.84 23.81
CA TYR A 86 0.50 8.23 23.48
C TYR A 86 1.45 9.13 24.24
N TYR A 87 2.59 9.42 23.62
CA TYR A 87 3.72 10.12 24.25
C TYR A 87 3.34 11.50 24.77
N THR A 88 2.60 12.29 23.99
CA THR A 88 2.19 13.64 24.38
C THR A 88 1.32 13.67 25.65
N GLY A 89 0.50 12.66 25.85
CA GLY A 89 -0.37 12.56 27.02
C GLY A 89 0.16 11.64 28.11
N HIS A 90 1.38 11.10 27.95
CA HIS A 90 1.99 10.13 28.88
C HIS A 90 1.08 8.93 29.20
N ILE A 91 0.30 8.46 28.21
CA ILE A 91 -0.61 7.32 28.37
C ILE A 91 0.05 6.06 27.80
N PRO A 92 0.16 4.99 28.59
CA PRO A 92 0.74 3.73 28.15
C PRO A 92 0.00 3.13 26.94
N GLY A 93 0.72 2.32 26.17
CA GLY A 93 0.13 1.54 25.08
C GLY A 93 -0.81 0.47 25.62
N GLY A 94 -1.99 0.33 25.02
CA GLY A 94 -3.02 -0.63 25.44
C GLY A 94 -3.95 -0.13 26.56
N ASP A 95 -3.67 1.01 27.18
CA ASP A 95 -4.57 1.65 28.14
C ASP A 95 -5.88 2.04 27.43
N PRO A 96 -7.08 1.75 27.97
CA PRO A 96 -8.36 2.12 27.38
C PRO A 96 -8.52 3.64 27.15
N ARG A 97 -7.83 4.47 27.93
CA ARG A 97 -7.82 5.93 27.78
C ARG A 97 -6.91 6.42 26.65
N ASN A 98 -6.09 5.55 26.07
CA ASN A 98 -5.16 5.94 25.02
C ASN A 98 -5.92 6.32 23.73
N PRO A 99 -5.86 7.58 23.27
CA PRO A 99 -6.59 8.03 22.10
C PRO A 99 -6.15 7.38 20.80
N LEU A 100 -5.04 6.65 20.78
CA LEU A 100 -4.53 5.91 19.63
C LEU A 100 -5.13 4.51 19.51
N GLY A 101 -5.80 4.01 20.57
CA GLY A 101 -6.27 2.63 20.61
C GLY A 101 -5.13 1.60 20.61
N LYS A 102 -5.45 0.37 20.19
CA LYS A 102 -4.50 -0.75 20.27
C LYS A 102 -3.68 -0.98 19.01
N ARG A 103 -4.01 -0.34 17.89
CA ARG A 103 -3.34 -0.54 16.59
C ARG A 103 -3.02 0.79 15.95
N TRP A 104 -1.85 0.84 15.30
CA TRP A 104 -1.33 1.98 14.58
C TRP A 104 -0.77 1.53 13.25
N LEU A 105 -1.25 2.10 12.17
CA LEU A 105 -0.75 1.95 10.80
C LEU A 105 -0.20 3.30 10.37
N GLY A 106 1.10 3.50 10.54
CA GLY A 106 1.76 4.78 10.25
C GLY A 106 1.89 5.03 8.75
N LEU A 107 1.61 6.25 8.32
CA LEU A 107 1.63 6.69 6.93
C LEU A 107 2.80 7.65 6.67
N ASN A 108 3.40 7.56 5.47
CA ASN A 108 4.42 8.51 5.01
C ASN A 108 3.84 9.84 4.49
N ALA A 109 2.66 10.21 4.96
CA ALA A 109 2.00 11.44 4.54
C ALA A 109 2.86 12.67 4.87
N ASN A 110 2.91 13.64 3.93
CA ASN A 110 3.72 14.86 4.03
C ASN A 110 5.21 14.60 4.34
N GLY A 111 5.76 13.49 3.85
CA GLY A 111 7.18 13.15 4.05
C GLY A 111 7.53 12.61 5.44
N THR A 112 6.54 12.33 6.29
CA THR A 112 6.77 11.77 7.64
C THR A 112 7.11 10.28 7.57
N LYS A 113 7.66 9.74 8.67
CA LYS A 113 8.09 8.32 8.77
C LYS A 113 7.03 7.43 9.44
N GLY A 114 5.75 7.84 9.40
CA GLY A 114 4.66 7.09 10.02
C GLY A 114 4.52 7.29 11.52
N ASP A 115 5.09 8.34 12.04
CA ASP A 115 5.04 8.77 13.43
C ASP A 115 4.00 9.87 13.69
N THR A 116 3.64 10.62 12.65
CA THR A 116 2.77 11.79 12.71
C THR A 116 1.37 11.51 12.15
N TYR A 117 1.29 10.87 10.99
CA TYR A 117 0.02 10.50 10.35
C TYR A 117 -0.17 9.00 10.37
N ALA A 118 -1.37 8.56 10.70
CA ALA A 118 -1.70 7.14 10.76
C ALA A 118 -3.20 6.87 10.62
N ILE A 119 -3.51 5.59 10.40
CA ILE A 119 -4.81 4.99 10.65
C ILE A 119 -4.68 4.24 11.98
N HIS A 120 -5.55 4.52 12.95
CA HIS A 120 -5.44 3.94 14.28
C HIS A 120 -6.80 3.77 14.96
N GLY A 121 -6.84 3.13 16.13
CA GLY A 121 -8.01 3.00 16.95
C GLY A 121 -8.42 4.31 17.64
N ASN A 122 -9.13 4.21 18.75
CA ASN A 122 -9.56 5.40 19.48
C ASN A 122 -9.87 5.06 20.95
N ALA A 123 -10.03 6.10 21.78
CA ALA A 123 -10.58 6.01 23.14
C ALA A 123 -12.00 6.59 23.23
N ASN A 124 -12.57 7.02 22.10
CA ASN A 124 -13.91 7.60 22.04
C ASN A 124 -14.61 7.16 20.75
N GLU A 125 -15.36 6.06 20.84
CA GLU A 125 -16.08 5.46 19.72
C GLU A 125 -17.11 6.41 19.09
N SER A 126 -17.68 7.36 19.86
CA SER A 126 -18.62 8.36 19.34
C SER A 126 -17.97 9.39 18.41
N SER A 127 -16.62 9.41 18.33
CA SER A 127 -15.89 10.28 17.41
C SER A 127 -15.92 9.77 15.96
N ILE A 128 -16.21 8.51 15.75
CA ILE A 128 -16.21 7.89 14.43
C ILE A 128 -17.34 8.45 13.55
N GLY A 129 -17.06 8.68 12.28
CA GLY A 129 -17.94 9.36 11.34
C GLY A 129 -17.83 10.88 11.36
N LYS A 130 -17.02 11.48 12.25
CA LYS A 130 -16.94 12.93 12.45
C LYS A 130 -15.60 13.54 12.03
N TYR A 131 -15.59 14.84 11.80
CA TYR A 131 -14.39 15.65 11.53
C TYR A 131 -13.84 16.21 12.85
N VAL A 132 -12.99 15.44 13.55
CA VAL A 132 -12.57 15.79 14.93
C VAL A 132 -11.09 15.58 15.22
N SER A 133 -10.33 14.93 14.32
CA SER A 133 -8.93 14.62 14.58
C SER A 133 -8.00 15.78 14.27
N GLN A 134 -6.74 15.66 14.71
CA GLN A 134 -5.68 16.60 14.35
C GLN A 134 -4.97 16.22 13.01
N GLY A 135 -5.43 15.15 12.33
CA GLY A 135 -4.88 14.74 11.04
C GLY A 135 -4.86 13.23 10.84
N CYS A 136 -4.72 12.46 11.91
CA CYS A 136 -4.83 11.01 11.83
C CYS A 136 -6.26 10.56 11.52
N VAL A 137 -6.40 9.36 10.98
CA VAL A 137 -7.68 8.71 10.68
C VAL A 137 -8.00 7.73 11.79
N ARG A 138 -9.13 7.94 12.49
CA ARG A 138 -9.58 7.04 13.57
C ARG A 138 -10.59 6.04 13.05
N MET A 139 -10.46 4.81 13.47
CA MET A 139 -11.41 3.72 13.23
C MET A 139 -12.00 3.20 14.53
N HIS A 140 -13.12 2.49 14.45
CA HIS A 140 -13.56 1.61 15.53
C HIS A 140 -12.46 0.62 15.90
N ASN A 141 -12.28 0.35 17.20
CA ASN A 141 -11.17 -0.52 17.64
C ASN A 141 -11.24 -1.92 17.03
N ALA A 142 -12.42 -2.51 16.95
CA ALA A 142 -12.61 -3.82 16.31
C ALA A 142 -12.25 -3.80 14.80
N SER A 143 -12.58 -2.71 14.09
CA SER A 143 -12.31 -2.58 12.66
C SER A 143 -10.83 -2.39 12.37
N ILE A 144 -10.13 -1.54 13.15
CA ILE A 144 -8.69 -1.35 12.96
C ILE A 144 -7.88 -2.61 13.31
N GLU A 145 -8.32 -3.43 14.25
CA GLU A 145 -7.68 -4.70 14.55
C GLU A 145 -7.77 -5.65 13.36
N LYS A 146 -8.95 -5.80 12.75
CA LYS A 146 -9.14 -6.58 11.52
C LYS A 146 -8.31 -6.06 10.35
N LEU A 147 -8.31 -4.75 10.12
CA LEU A 147 -7.52 -4.13 9.04
C LEU A 147 -6.02 -4.33 9.28
N TYR A 148 -5.55 -4.15 10.51
CA TYR A 148 -4.15 -4.32 10.89
C TYR A 148 -3.63 -5.72 10.56
N ASP A 149 -4.43 -6.76 10.78
CA ASP A 149 -4.01 -8.14 10.50
C ASP A 149 -3.99 -8.46 8.99
N LYS A 150 -4.79 -7.75 8.19
CA LYS A 150 -4.87 -7.95 6.73
C LYS A 150 -3.76 -7.23 5.94
N VAL A 151 -3.37 -6.03 6.34
CA VAL A 151 -2.47 -5.18 5.56
C VAL A 151 -1.00 -5.35 5.93
N GLN A 152 -0.10 -5.00 5.01
CA GLN A 152 1.35 -5.07 5.21
C GLN A 152 1.99 -3.68 5.15
N VAL A 153 3.22 -3.56 5.66
CA VAL A 153 4.07 -2.40 5.34
C VAL A 153 4.26 -2.36 3.83
N GLY A 154 4.11 -1.18 3.24
CA GLY A 154 4.10 -1.00 1.80
C GLY A 154 2.70 -0.92 1.18
N THR A 155 1.63 -1.36 1.87
CA THR A 155 0.25 -1.25 1.36
C THR A 155 -0.07 0.19 0.97
N PRO A 156 -0.50 0.44 -0.28
CA PRO A 156 -0.89 1.76 -0.75
C PRO A 156 -2.12 2.30 -0.02
N VAL A 157 -2.09 3.61 0.24
CA VAL A 157 -3.19 4.35 0.88
C VAL A 157 -3.49 5.60 0.08
N ALA A 158 -4.67 5.68 -0.51
CA ALA A 158 -5.17 6.87 -1.17
C ALA A 158 -6.12 7.63 -0.23
N ILE A 159 -5.83 8.88 0.05
CA ILE A 159 -6.71 9.77 0.83
C ILE A 159 -7.28 10.82 -0.13
N THR A 160 -8.59 10.93 -0.20
CA THR A 160 -9.29 11.84 -1.11
C THR A 160 -10.43 12.58 -0.42
N ASN A 161 -10.90 13.63 -1.06
CA ASN A 161 -12.16 14.33 -0.73
C ASN A 161 -12.99 14.42 -2.01
N SER A 162 -13.76 13.38 -2.31
CA SER A 162 -14.43 13.22 -3.61
C SER A 162 -15.87 12.74 -3.44
N PRO A 163 -16.83 13.29 -4.20
CA PRO A 163 -18.21 12.76 -4.24
C PRO A 163 -18.32 11.42 -5.00
N LYS A 164 -17.23 10.94 -5.61
CA LYS A 164 -17.23 9.69 -6.38
C LYS A 164 -17.42 8.47 -5.48
N SER A 165 -18.06 7.45 -6.03
CA SER A 165 -18.18 6.13 -5.40
C SER A 165 -16.82 5.46 -5.22
N PHE A 166 -16.72 4.51 -4.31
CA PHE A 166 -15.50 3.73 -4.13
C PHE A 166 -15.15 2.88 -5.36
N GLN A 167 -16.14 2.41 -6.11
CA GLN A 167 -15.93 1.71 -7.36
C GLN A 167 -15.24 2.60 -8.40
N GLU A 168 -15.67 3.86 -8.53
CA GLU A 168 -15.02 4.82 -9.44
C GLU A 168 -13.61 5.16 -8.96
N LEU A 169 -13.44 5.41 -7.65
CA LEU A 169 -12.14 5.72 -7.06
C LEU A 169 -11.14 4.58 -7.27
N THR A 170 -11.56 3.34 -7.05
CA THR A 170 -10.72 2.15 -7.27
C THR A 170 -10.19 2.13 -8.71
N LYS A 171 -11.06 2.37 -9.70
CA LYS A 171 -10.67 2.44 -11.12
C LYS A 171 -9.74 3.62 -11.41
N ILE A 172 -10.04 4.81 -10.84
CA ILE A 172 -9.19 6.01 -10.99
C ILE A 172 -7.76 5.75 -10.47
N TYR A 173 -7.63 4.98 -9.39
CA TYR A 173 -6.32 4.62 -8.83
C TYR A 173 -5.65 3.43 -9.55
N GLY A 174 -6.22 2.97 -10.68
CA GLY A 174 -5.63 1.93 -11.53
C GLY A 174 -5.85 0.49 -11.04
N TYR A 175 -6.83 0.26 -10.17
CA TYR A 175 -7.19 -1.06 -9.67
C TYR A 175 -8.41 -1.63 -10.38
N LYS A 176 -8.40 -2.94 -10.62
CA LYS A 176 -9.49 -3.64 -11.28
C LYS A 176 -10.60 -4.00 -10.27
N PHE A 177 -11.72 -3.30 -10.33
CA PHE A 177 -12.86 -3.59 -9.47
C PHE A 177 -13.63 -4.82 -9.97
N LYS A 178 -13.79 -5.85 -9.13
CA LYS A 178 -14.55 -7.07 -9.37
C LYS A 178 -15.86 -7.14 -8.57
N GLY A 179 -15.93 -6.46 -7.43
CA GLY A 179 -17.12 -6.46 -6.59
C GLY A 179 -16.87 -6.17 -5.12
N TYR A 180 -17.86 -6.49 -4.31
CA TYR A 180 -17.81 -6.36 -2.86
C TYR A 180 -17.80 -7.76 -2.23
N ASN A 181 -16.94 -7.97 -1.23
CA ASN A 181 -16.84 -9.19 -0.43
C ASN A 181 -16.90 -8.83 1.06
N THR A 182 -17.83 -7.94 1.40
CA THR A 182 -18.07 -7.50 2.77
C THR A 182 -19.09 -8.47 3.39
N LYS A 183 -18.62 -9.27 4.37
CA LYS A 183 -19.49 -10.15 5.20
C LYS A 183 -19.71 -9.51 6.56
#